data_e403da3db95014a01e313ad7e0ed9f79
#
_entry.id   e403da3db95014a01e313ad7e0ed9f79
#
_cell.length_a   1.000
_cell.length_b   1.000
_cell.length_c   1.000
_cell.angle_alpha   90.00
_cell.angle_beta   90.00
_cell.angle_gamma   90.00
#
_symmetry.space_group_name_H-M   'P 1'
#
loop_
_entity.id
_entity.type
_entity.pdbx_description
1 polymer ?
#
loop_
_entity_poly.entity_id
_entity_poly.type
_entity_poly.pdbx_seq_one_letter_code
_entity_poly.pdbx_strand_id
1 'polypeptide(L)'
;MKKGQKVRVLADGRVGIVADSHFFNWGGKRMVQYQVKFKDTKGEAPWFPAEKLTTKLVEETSVIITGEKGALYLTFSNNHEKGTSSLVMTGNPENLKEHKGTHMTLAAAMIDGLIKFFDLIQVEDD
;
A
#
# COMPACT_ATOMS: atom_id res chain seq x y z
N MET A 1 1.61 -11.74 16.36
CA MET A 1 0.26 -11.84 15.78
C MET A 1 -0.62 -12.71 16.66
N LYS A 2 -1.84 -12.31 16.83
CA LYS A 2 -2.78 -13.00 17.70
C LYS A 2 -3.89 -13.65 16.89
N LYS A 3 -4.46 -14.74 17.40
CA LYS A 3 -5.64 -15.37 16.80
C LYS A 3 -6.79 -14.36 16.68
N GLY A 4 -7.43 -14.31 15.52
CA GLY A 4 -8.47 -13.33 15.20
C GLY A 4 -7.96 -12.01 14.61
N GLN A 5 -6.66 -11.79 14.59
CA GLN A 5 -6.07 -10.58 14.04
C GLN A 5 -6.04 -10.63 12.52
N LYS A 6 -6.35 -9.48 11.88
CA LYS A 6 -6.23 -9.34 10.42
C LYS A 6 -4.77 -9.20 10.03
N VAL A 7 -4.39 -9.90 8.98
CA VAL A 7 -3.02 -9.90 8.44
C VAL A 7 -3.07 -9.86 6.92
N ARG A 8 -1.99 -9.38 6.33
CA ARG A 8 -1.82 -9.32 4.88
C ARG A 8 -0.66 -10.21 4.46
N VAL A 9 -0.84 -10.97 3.40
CA VAL A 9 0.23 -11.75 2.78
C VAL A 9 1.08 -10.80 1.93
N LEU A 10 2.38 -10.76 2.19
CA LEU A 10 3.29 -9.83 1.51
C LEU A 10 3.40 -10.10 0.00
N ALA A 11 3.33 -11.37 -0.40
CA ALA A 11 3.53 -11.75 -1.80
C ALA A 11 2.41 -11.29 -2.73
N ASP A 12 1.15 -11.35 -2.30
CA ASP A 12 0.00 -11.08 -3.16
C ASP A 12 -0.98 -10.04 -2.62
N GLY A 13 -0.74 -9.53 -1.42
CA GLY A 13 -1.58 -8.49 -0.81
C GLY A 13 -2.92 -8.97 -0.25
N ARG A 14 -3.23 -10.28 -0.29
CA ARG A 14 -4.49 -10.79 0.27
C ARG A 14 -4.55 -10.57 1.77
N VAL A 15 -5.72 -10.21 2.25
CA VAL A 15 -5.98 -10.00 3.67
C VAL A 15 -6.82 -11.16 4.22
N GLY A 16 -6.39 -11.71 5.33
CA GLY A 16 -7.08 -12.78 6.03
C GLY A 16 -7.02 -12.60 7.54
N ILE A 17 -7.50 -13.61 8.24
CA ILE A 17 -7.57 -13.61 9.70
C ILE A 17 -6.72 -14.76 10.23
N VAL A 18 -5.89 -14.48 11.23
CA VAL A 18 -5.09 -15.51 11.90
C VAL A 18 -6.04 -16.49 12.61
N ALA A 19 -6.03 -17.74 12.16
CA ALA A 19 -6.86 -18.80 12.74
C ALA A 19 -6.11 -19.61 13.79
N ASP A 20 -4.81 -19.80 13.64
CA ASP A 20 -3.98 -20.56 14.54
C ASP A 20 -2.52 -20.18 14.40
N SER A 21 -1.70 -20.62 15.35
CA SER A 21 -0.25 -20.42 15.33
C SER A 21 0.46 -21.70 15.71
N HIS A 22 1.66 -21.89 15.18
CA HIS A 22 2.49 -23.06 15.46
C HIS A 22 3.94 -22.63 15.66
N PHE A 23 4.52 -23.08 16.76
CA PHE A 23 5.91 -22.83 17.10
C PHE A 23 6.71 -24.10 16.93
N PHE A 24 7.86 -24.02 16.31
CA PHE A 24 8.78 -25.15 16.19
C PHE A 24 10.23 -24.65 16.18
N ASN A 25 11.15 -25.54 16.49
CA ASN A 25 12.58 -25.25 16.47
C ASN A 25 13.21 -25.81 15.21
N TRP A 26 13.97 -24.98 14.52
CA TRP A 26 14.70 -25.38 13.33
C TRP A 26 16.11 -24.77 13.39
N GLY A 27 17.12 -25.65 13.36
CA GLY A 27 18.50 -25.21 13.37
C GLY A 27 18.89 -24.34 14.57
N GLY A 28 18.31 -24.61 15.75
CA GLY A 28 18.55 -23.83 16.95
C GLY A 28 17.76 -22.54 17.05
N LYS A 29 16.91 -22.23 16.05
CA LYS A 29 16.05 -21.03 16.06
C LYS A 29 14.61 -21.42 16.27
N ARG A 30 13.90 -20.58 17.05
CA ARG A 30 12.47 -20.71 17.21
C ARG A 30 11.76 -20.09 16.00
N MET A 31 10.99 -20.92 15.31
CA MET A 31 10.23 -20.52 14.13
C MET A 31 8.74 -20.46 14.45
N VAL A 32 8.05 -19.54 13.78
CA VAL A 32 6.60 -19.36 13.98
C VAL A 32 5.92 -19.39 12.61
N GLN A 33 4.84 -20.16 12.54
CA GLN A 33 3.92 -20.15 11.40
C GLN A 33 2.52 -19.78 11.86
N TYR A 34 1.79 -19.13 10.98
CA TYR A 34 0.40 -18.74 11.22
C TYR A 34 -0.50 -19.33 10.15
N GLN A 35 -1.60 -19.92 10.61
CA GLN A 35 -2.68 -20.33 9.72
C GLN A 35 -3.57 -19.12 9.47
N VAL A 36 -3.80 -18.81 8.21
CA VAL A 36 -4.56 -17.62 7.80
C VAL A 36 -5.79 -18.03 7.01
N LYS A 37 -6.95 -17.63 7.49
CA LYS A 37 -8.22 -17.89 6.83
C LYS A 37 -8.64 -16.69 6.01
N PHE A 38 -8.87 -16.90 4.72
CA PHE A 38 -9.36 -15.90 3.77
C PHE A 38 -10.87 -16.08 3.57
N LYS A 39 -11.53 -15.07 3.01
CA LYS A 39 -12.98 -15.15 2.72
C LYS A 39 -13.36 -16.30 1.80
N ASP A 40 -12.48 -16.62 0.86
CA ASP A 40 -12.69 -17.67 -0.14
C ASP A 40 -12.08 -19.01 0.26
N THR A 41 -11.55 -19.13 1.47
CA THR A 41 -10.93 -20.37 1.95
C THR A 41 -11.98 -21.48 2.05
N LYS A 42 -11.72 -22.56 1.35
CA LYS A 42 -12.49 -23.81 1.42
C LYS A 42 -11.57 -24.91 1.95
N GLY A 43 -12.03 -25.65 2.95
CA GLY A 43 -11.24 -26.70 3.59
C GLY A 43 -10.21 -26.12 4.55
N GLU A 44 -9.05 -26.75 4.62
CA GLU A 44 -7.97 -26.34 5.52
C GLU A 44 -7.33 -25.04 5.05
N ALA A 45 -7.22 -24.07 5.97
CA ALA A 45 -6.58 -22.80 5.67
C ALA A 45 -5.05 -22.97 5.58
N PRO A 46 -4.40 -22.22 4.68
CA PRO A 46 -2.95 -22.34 4.48
C PRO A 46 -2.15 -21.80 5.66
N TRP A 47 -0.93 -22.31 5.83
CA TRP A 47 0.03 -21.87 6.82
C TRP A 47 1.12 -21.02 6.15
N PHE A 48 1.49 -19.92 6.80
CA PHE A 48 2.52 -19.00 6.34
C PHE A 48 3.58 -18.79 7.41
N PRO A 49 4.87 -18.73 7.04
CA PRO A 49 5.90 -18.26 7.97
C PRO A 49 5.62 -16.81 8.38
N ALA A 50 5.99 -16.45 9.60
CA ALA A 50 5.75 -15.10 10.14
C ALA A 50 6.30 -13.99 9.22
N GLU A 51 7.47 -14.20 8.61
CA GLU A 51 8.11 -13.22 7.74
C GLU A 51 7.36 -12.98 6.42
N LYS A 52 6.41 -13.82 6.07
CA LYS A 52 5.57 -13.65 4.86
C LYS A 52 4.28 -12.89 5.12
N LEU A 53 4.05 -12.47 6.35
CA LEU A 53 2.85 -11.79 6.79
C LEU A 53 3.17 -10.45 7.43
N THR A 54 2.21 -9.53 7.36
CA THR A 54 2.29 -8.25 8.08
C THR A 54 0.93 -7.89 8.66
N THR A 55 0.94 -7.22 9.80
CA THR A 55 -0.27 -6.64 10.38
C THR A 55 -0.63 -5.29 9.78
N LYS A 56 0.25 -4.75 8.95
CA LYS A 56 0.05 -3.45 8.30
C LYS A 56 -0.85 -3.62 7.07
N LEU A 57 -2.10 -3.20 7.19
CA LEU A 57 -3.11 -3.32 6.14
C LEU A 57 -3.16 -2.13 5.20
N VAL A 58 -2.60 -1.00 5.62
CA VAL A 58 -2.52 0.23 4.83
C VAL A 58 -1.06 0.54 4.57
N GLU A 59 -0.71 0.70 3.31
CA GLU A 59 0.60 1.17 2.88
C GLU A 59 0.52 2.62 2.45
N GLU A 60 1.49 3.43 2.88
CA GLU A 60 1.60 4.81 2.49
C GLU A 60 2.98 5.09 1.92
N THR A 61 3.00 5.80 0.81
CA THR A 61 4.23 6.29 0.19
C THR A 61 4.09 7.78 -0.04
N SER A 62 5.04 8.55 0.46
CA SER A 62 5.06 9.99 0.29
C SER A 62 6.17 10.41 -0.66
N VAL A 63 5.84 11.32 -1.56
CA VAL A 63 6.79 11.92 -2.50
C VAL A 63 6.72 13.43 -2.32
N ILE A 64 7.88 14.06 -2.28
CA ILE A 64 8.00 15.51 -2.20
C ILE A 64 8.61 16.01 -3.50
N ILE A 65 7.90 16.87 -4.19
CA ILE A 65 8.40 17.51 -5.40
C ILE A 65 8.70 18.96 -5.03
N THR A 66 9.99 19.32 -5.10
CA THR A 66 10.45 20.67 -4.75
C THR A 66 10.81 21.45 -6.01
N GLY A 67 10.51 22.74 -5.99
CA GLY A 67 10.87 23.69 -7.03
C GLY A 67 11.24 25.03 -6.43
N GLU A 68 11.65 25.98 -7.28
CA GLU A 68 12.04 27.32 -6.83
C GLU A 68 10.93 28.06 -6.09
N LYS A 69 9.68 27.74 -6.43
CA LYS A 69 8.51 28.44 -5.88
C LYS A 69 7.81 27.69 -4.76
N GLY A 70 8.38 26.58 -4.30
CA GLY A 70 7.82 25.85 -3.16
C GLY A 70 7.89 24.35 -3.33
N ALA A 71 7.12 23.64 -2.53
CA ALA A 71 7.10 22.19 -2.50
C ALA A 71 5.68 21.64 -2.63
N LEU A 72 5.57 20.50 -3.28
CA LEU A 72 4.34 19.75 -3.39
C LEU A 72 4.53 18.41 -2.70
N TYR A 73 3.60 18.07 -1.83
CA TYR A 73 3.61 16.84 -1.06
C TYR A 73 2.51 15.92 -1.60
N LEU A 74 2.91 14.71 -1.97
CA LEU A 74 2.00 13.70 -2.49
C LEU A 74 2.06 12.50 -1.56
N THR A 75 0.92 12.05 -1.09
CA THR A 75 0.82 10.84 -0.28
C THR A 75 -0.12 9.86 -0.95
N PHE A 76 0.43 8.70 -1.30
CA PHE A 76 -0.33 7.57 -1.83
C PHE A 76 -0.66 6.63 -0.69
N SER A 77 -1.91 6.27 -0.55
CA SER A 77 -2.35 5.26 0.41
C SER A 77 -3.00 4.11 -0.33
N ASN A 78 -2.65 2.90 0.05
CA ASN A 78 -3.29 1.69 -0.46
C ASN A 78 -3.84 0.90 0.72
N ASN A 79 -5.16 0.80 0.80
CA ASN A 79 -5.83 0.02 1.83
C ASN A 79 -6.12 -1.38 1.28
N HIS A 80 -5.30 -2.34 1.68
CA HIS A 80 -5.40 -3.72 1.20
C HIS A 80 -6.65 -4.44 1.73
N GLU A 81 -7.15 -4.05 2.89
CA GLU A 81 -8.37 -4.63 3.46
C GLU A 81 -9.60 -4.25 2.64
N LYS A 82 -9.70 -2.98 2.25
CA LYS A 82 -10.84 -2.46 1.50
C LYS A 82 -10.66 -2.53 -0.02
N GLY A 83 -9.43 -2.78 -0.46
CA GLY A 83 -9.09 -2.76 -1.88
C GLY A 83 -9.18 -1.37 -2.50
N THR A 84 -8.96 -0.32 -1.70
CA THR A 84 -9.06 1.07 -2.14
C THR A 84 -7.70 1.76 -2.13
N SER A 85 -7.53 2.71 -3.03
CA SER A 85 -6.34 3.56 -3.08
C SER A 85 -6.75 5.02 -3.05
N SER A 86 -5.92 5.84 -2.45
CA SER A 86 -6.14 7.28 -2.41
C SER A 86 -4.86 8.06 -2.65
N LEU A 87 -5.01 9.25 -3.18
CA LEU A 87 -3.92 10.20 -3.36
C LEU A 87 -4.30 11.51 -2.69
N VAL A 88 -3.47 11.95 -1.76
CA VAL A 88 -3.61 13.25 -1.12
C VAL A 88 -2.49 14.16 -1.59
N MET A 89 -2.85 15.34 -2.07
CA MET A 89 -1.91 16.35 -2.51
C MET A 89 -2.02 17.56 -1.60
N THR A 90 -0.90 18.00 -1.04
CA THR A 90 -0.82 19.25 -0.28
C THR A 90 0.36 20.07 -0.80
N GLY A 91 0.22 21.37 -0.80
CA GLY A 91 1.24 22.25 -1.32
C GLY A 91 1.31 23.58 -0.60
N ASN A 92 2.31 24.37 -0.98
CA ASN A 92 2.44 25.72 -0.47
C ASN A 92 1.27 26.59 -0.99
N PRO A 93 0.50 27.26 -0.12
CA PRO A 93 -0.61 28.10 -0.55
C PRO A 93 -0.25 29.19 -1.56
N GLU A 94 0.95 29.74 -1.47
CA GLU A 94 1.42 30.76 -2.42
C GLU A 94 1.57 30.19 -3.83
N ASN A 95 2.12 28.97 -3.95
CA ASN A 95 2.22 28.29 -5.23
C ASN A 95 0.86 27.98 -5.83
N LEU A 96 -0.09 27.60 -5.00
CA LEU A 96 -1.46 27.32 -5.46
C LEU A 96 -2.13 28.59 -5.99
N LYS A 97 -1.85 29.75 -5.39
CA LYS A 97 -2.38 31.05 -5.87
C LYS A 97 -1.82 31.45 -7.23
N GLU A 98 -0.53 31.22 -7.46
CA GLU A 98 0.13 31.55 -8.74
C GLU A 98 -0.44 30.76 -9.91
N HIS A 99 -0.94 29.56 -9.66
CA HIS A 99 -1.46 28.66 -10.69
C HIS A 99 -2.99 28.60 -10.72
N LYS A 100 -3.66 29.60 -10.19
CA LYS A 100 -5.11 29.61 -9.97
C LYS A 100 -5.96 29.41 -11.23
N GLY A 101 -5.45 29.68 -12.40
CA GLY A 101 -6.17 29.45 -13.66
C GLY A 101 -5.82 28.15 -14.38
N THR A 102 -4.88 27.38 -13.82
CA THR A 102 -4.30 26.20 -14.52
C THR A 102 -4.34 24.91 -13.71
N HIS A 103 -5.21 24.84 -12.70
CA HIS A 103 -5.27 23.71 -11.79
C HIS A 103 -5.43 22.35 -12.49
N MET A 104 -6.30 22.26 -13.47
CA MET A 104 -6.55 21.01 -14.17
C MET A 104 -5.35 20.60 -15.00
N THR A 105 -4.68 21.56 -15.66
CA THR A 105 -3.48 21.29 -16.44
C THR A 105 -2.33 20.87 -15.55
N LEU A 106 -2.17 21.51 -14.39
CA LEU A 106 -1.15 21.17 -13.42
C LEU A 106 -1.39 19.76 -12.86
N ALA A 107 -2.63 19.45 -12.49
CA ALA A 107 -2.99 18.13 -11.99
C ALA A 107 -2.71 17.05 -13.04
N ALA A 108 -3.06 17.29 -14.29
CA ALA A 108 -2.79 16.35 -15.39
C ALA A 108 -1.28 16.14 -15.59
N ALA A 109 -0.50 17.22 -15.57
CA ALA A 109 0.95 17.14 -15.69
C ALA A 109 1.59 16.37 -14.54
N MET A 110 1.06 16.53 -13.33
CA MET A 110 1.53 15.81 -12.15
C MET A 110 1.22 14.33 -12.23
N ILE A 111 0.01 13.98 -12.65
CA ILE A 111 -0.40 12.59 -12.84
C ILE A 111 0.50 11.93 -13.89
N ASP A 112 0.75 12.60 -15.00
CA ASP A 112 1.64 12.11 -16.05
C ASP A 112 3.07 11.91 -15.52
N GLY A 113 3.58 12.87 -14.75
CA GLY A 113 4.89 12.77 -14.13
C GLY A 113 4.99 11.62 -13.15
N LEU A 114 3.95 11.37 -12.38
CA LEU A 114 3.89 10.25 -11.44
C LEU A 114 3.85 8.91 -12.18
N ILE A 115 3.07 8.80 -13.24
CA ILE A 115 3.02 7.61 -14.08
C ILE A 115 4.42 7.28 -14.61
N LYS A 116 5.14 8.27 -15.10
CA LYS A 116 6.51 8.09 -15.59
C LYS A 116 7.49 7.75 -14.48
N PHE A 117 7.39 8.43 -13.34
CA PHE A 117 8.30 8.22 -12.20
C PHE A 117 8.19 6.81 -11.63
N PHE A 118 6.99 6.28 -11.50
CA PHE A 118 6.76 4.95 -10.95
C PHE A 118 6.71 3.85 -12.02
N ASP A 119 6.99 4.19 -13.27
CA ASP A 119 6.90 3.26 -14.40
C ASP A 119 5.54 2.52 -14.41
N LEU A 120 4.50 3.27 -14.09
CA LEU A 120 3.14 2.73 -14.09
C LEU A 120 2.69 2.49 -15.52
N ILE A 121 2.04 1.36 -15.73
CA ILE A 121 1.51 1.02 -17.04
C ILE A 121 0.28 1.89 -17.27
N GLN A 122 0.41 2.81 -18.24
CA GLN A 122 -0.73 3.55 -18.71
C GLN A 122 -1.49 2.69 -19.70
N VAL A 123 -2.72 2.32 -19.34
CA VAL A 123 -3.60 1.64 -20.28
C VAL A 123 -4.10 2.68 -21.27
N GLU A 124 -3.58 2.60 -22.49
CA GLU A 124 -4.08 3.45 -23.56
C GLU A 124 -5.40 2.89 -24.05
N ASP A 125 -6.42 3.72 -23.99
CA ASP A 125 -7.70 3.42 -24.62
C ASP A 125 -7.58 3.72 -26.11
N ASP A 126 -7.24 2.71 -26.86
CA ASP A 126 -7.26 2.82 -28.31
C ASP A 126 -8.66 2.53 -28.86
#